data_cd69ed7ea2dd64496319a68055f96b5c
#
_entry.id   cd69ed7ea2dd64496319a68055f96b5c
#
_cell.length_a   1.000
_cell.length_b   1.000
_cell.length_c   1.000
_cell.angle_alpha   90.00
_cell.angle_beta   90.00
_cell.angle_gamma   90.00
#
_symmetry.space_group_name_H-M   'P 1'
#
loop_
_entity.id
_entity.type
_entity.pdbx_description
1 polymer ?
#
loop_
_entity_poly.entity_id
_entity_poly.type
_entity_poly.pdbx_seq_one_letter_code
_entity_poly.pdbx_strand_id
1 'polypeptide(L)'
;MRTLLVTGPAGAGRTTVAAATALRAARDGARVLLLTPDREAGGLLTGPPEAQIPGQRSGAGDAVERSEGTPPWTEPVRVERGLWAARLRGAESAAESLAVWQERYEDTLELLGATPLAAEELTPLPGSREFALLRALAALHEPSPEPEPAWDVAVVDMPAAWETLKALALPEQLVRYLRRLLPAERQAARGLRPLLGRLLGAPVPAGRVYEAAARWEEQLETVREAAEAAGARVRLVLEPTPRGVRELRRTRAALALQGCAVEAVVANRVLPGGSEDAWYATLADEQHRVVKEANAELRAAGAAFCVLPHLGPEPQGPVALAALAESVPPPGGRPPAADPGDPAEVDDLLADEGVLLYRLPLPGVERGDLTLVRRGDELLITAAGHRRALPLPAALRRCTITRAGLHEAELHIRFTPDPEVWPHPT
;
A
#
# COMPACT_ATOMS: atom_id res chain seq x y z
N MET A 1 3.84 -15.53 -8.46
CA MET A 1 4.61 -14.26 -8.48
C MET A 1 4.70 -13.70 -7.08
N ARG A 2 5.82 -13.08 -6.68
CA ARG A 2 5.98 -12.39 -5.39
C ARG A 2 5.97 -10.89 -5.61
N THR A 3 5.26 -10.13 -4.76
CA THR A 3 5.19 -8.67 -4.86
C THR A 3 5.90 -8.03 -3.67
N LEU A 4 6.81 -7.10 -3.95
CA LEU A 4 7.57 -6.35 -2.98
C LEU A 4 7.30 -4.85 -3.15
N LEU A 5 6.75 -4.22 -2.14
CA LEU A 5 6.48 -2.79 -2.09
C LEU A 5 7.67 -2.08 -1.44
N VAL A 6 8.28 -1.11 -2.11
CA VAL A 6 9.37 -0.31 -1.55
C VAL A 6 8.86 1.07 -1.23
N THR A 7 8.86 1.45 0.05
CA THR A 7 8.39 2.76 0.50
C THR A 7 9.26 3.33 1.62
N GLY A 8 9.01 4.55 2.02
CA GLY A 8 9.75 5.27 3.06
C GLY A 8 9.51 6.78 2.99
N PRO A 9 10.26 7.61 3.73
CA PRO A 9 10.14 9.06 3.66
C PRO A 9 10.35 9.62 2.25
N ALA A 10 9.75 10.77 1.96
CA ALA A 10 10.04 11.49 0.73
C ALA A 10 11.54 11.87 0.70
N GLY A 11 12.19 11.70 -0.44
CA GLY A 11 13.63 12.01 -0.59
C GLY A 11 14.60 10.98 -0.03
N ALA A 12 14.14 9.92 0.67
CA ALA A 12 15.03 8.89 1.24
C ALA A 12 15.69 7.95 0.19
N GLY A 13 15.38 8.08 -1.10
CA GLY A 13 15.95 7.26 -2.18
C GLY A 13 15.20 5.95 -2.42
N ARG A 14 13.89 5.96 -2.25
CA ARG A 14 12.99 4.81 -2.49
C ARG A 14 13.16 4.20 -3.87
N THR A 15 13.10 5.02 -4.92
CA THR A 15 13.28 4.60 -6.32
C THR A 15 14.63 3.94 -6.53
N THR A 16 15.71 4.48 -5.95
CA THR A 16 17.05 3.88 -5.99
C THR A 16 17.08 2.51 -5.31
N VAL A 17 16.47 2.39 -4.13
CA VAL A 17 16.40 1.12 -3.39
C VAL A 17 15.53 0.11 -4.12
N ALA A 18 14.41 0.54 -4.72
CA ALA A 18 13.56 -0.33 -5.55
C ALA A 18 14.33 -0.86 -6.78
N ALA A 19 15.04 0.03 -7.48
CA ALA A 19 15.87 -0.35 -8.64
C ALA A 19 17.00 -1.29 -8.25
N ALA A 20 17.74 -1.01 -7.16
CA ALA A 20 18.79 -1.89 -6.65
C ALA A 20 18.25 -3.26 -6.22
N THR A 21 17.07 -3.28 -5.62
CA THR A 21 16.38 -4.53 -5.23
C THR A 21 15.96 -5.35 -6.45
N ALA A 22 15.40 -4.71 -7.46
CA ALA A 22 14.99 -5.37 -8.70
C ALA A 22 16.21 -5.93 -9.46
N LEU A 23 17.30 -5.15 -9.53
CA LEU A 23 18.54 -5.57 -10.13
C LEU A 23 19.16 -6.77 -9.40
N ARG A 24 19.15 -6.77 -8.06
CA ARG A 24 19.61 -7.90 -7.26
C ARG A 24 18.83 -9.17 -7.56
N ALA A 25 17.51 -9.10 -7.55
CA ALA A 25 16.67 -10.24 -7.83
C ALA A 25 16.87 -10.81 -9.24
N ALA A 26 17.06 -9.93 -10.22
CA ALA A 26 17.35 -10.34 -11.61
C ALA A 26 18.71 -11.05 -11.75
N ARG A 27 19.73 -10.56 -11.04
CA ARG A 27 21.06 -11.19 -11.01
C ARG A 27 21.06 -12.52 -10.27
N ASP A 28 20.19 -12.69 -9.30
CA ASP A 28 19.94 -13.98 -8.62
C ASP A 28 19.11 -14.95 -9.50
N GLY A 29 18.79 -14.58 -10.75
CA GLY A 29 18.16 -15.43 -11.76
C GLY A 29 16.64 -15.31 -11.89
N ALA A 30 16.00 -14.43 -11.14
CA ALA A 30 14.56 -14.21 -11.25
C ALA A 30 14.19 -13.35 -12.48
N ARG A 31 12.96 -13.53 -12.98
CA ARG A 31 12.34 -12.60 -13.94
C ARG A 31 11.62 -11.52 -13.16
N VAL A 32 12.11 -10.29 -13.28
CA VAL A 32 11.69 -9.19 -12.40
C VAL A 32 11.04 -8.08 -13.20
N LEU A 33 9.89 -7.62 -12.74
CA LEU A 33 9.24 -6.40 -13.20
C LEU A 33 9.40 -5.31 -12.13
N LEU A 34 10.05 -4.21 -12.50
CA LEU A 34 10.08 -3.00 -11.69
C LEU A 34 8.98 -2.04 -12.17
N LEU A 35 8.06 -1.71 -11.28
CA LEU A 35 7.04 -0.70 -11.51
C LEU A 35 7.39 0.57 -10.73
N THR A 36 7.45 1.72 -11.41
CA THR A 36 7.75 3.01 -10.78
C THR A 36 6.83 4.11 -11.32
N PRO A 37 6.35 5.03 -10.48
CA PRO A 37 5.63 6.22 -10.91
C PRO A 37 6.58 7.31 -11.45
N ASP A 38 7.88 7.18 -11.22
CA ASP A 38 8.88 8.18 -11.56
C ASP A 38 9.19 8.16 -13.06
N ARG A 39 9.08 9.34 -13.69
CA ARG A 39 9.42 9.52 -15.11
C ARG A 39 10.94 9.53 -15.35
N GLU A 40 11.71 9.91 -14.34
CA GLU A 40 13.16 10.03 -14.40
C GLU A 40 13.88 8.72 -14.05
N ALA A 41 13.15 7.71 -13.56
CA ALA A 41 13.70 6.40 -13.27
C ALA A 41 14.37 5.72 -14.48
N GLY A 42 14.05 6.16 -15.70
CA GLY A 42 14.77 5.78 -16.92
C GLY A 42 16.25 6.05 -16.83
N GLY A 43 16.66 7.26 -16.40
CA GLY A 43 18.07 7.62 -16.23
C GLY A 43 18.80 6.80 -15.17
N LEU A 44 18.10 6.50 -14.07
CA LEU A 44 18.60 5.64 -13.00
C LEU A 44 18.89 4.21 -13.49
N LEU A 45 18.08 3.70 -14.42
CA LEU A 45 18.15 2.31 -14.90
C LEU A 45 19.02 2.15 -16.16
N THR A 46 19.01 3.11 -17.07
CA THR A 46 19.65 3.00 -18.40
C THR A 46 20.91 3.86 -18.55
N GLY A 47 21.19 4.77 -17.60
CA GLY A 47 22.31 5.72 -17.71
C GLY A 47 21.92 7.03 -18.40
N PRO A 48 22.90 7.87 -18.81
CA PRO A 48 22.64 9.19 -19.34
C PRO A 48 21.77 9.18 -20.62
N PRO A 49 21.12 10.30 -20.97
CA PRO A 49 19.97 10.39 -21.88
C PRO A 49 20.16 9.94 -23.32
N GLU A 50 21.33 9.45 -23.71
CA GLU A 50 21.53 8.84 -25.03
C GLU A 50 20.85 7.47 -25.17
N ALA A 51 20.42 6.85 -24.06
CA ALA A 51 19.66 5.60 -24.04
C ALA A 51 18.20 5.86 -23.61
N GLN A 52 17.52 6.75 -24.31
CA GLN A 52 16.10 6.98 -24.06
C GLN A 52 15.30 5.70 -24.30
N ILE A 53 14.50 5.28 -23.32
CA ILE A 53 13.48 4.26 -23.49
C ILE A 53 12.56 4.73 -24.63
N PRO A 54 12.47 4.00 -25.77
CA PRO A 54 11.56 4.36 -26.84
C PRO A 54 10.13 4.42 -26.29
N GLY A 55 9.44 5.53 -26.41
CA GLY A 55 8.10 5.74 -25.87
C GLY A 55 7.89 7.08 -25.17
N GLN A 56 8.97 7.89 -25.00
CA GLN A 56 8.88 9.27 -24.46
C GLN A 56 8.56 10.33 -25.53
N ARG A 57 7.97 9.96 -26.66
CA ARG A 57 7.37 10.98 -27.51
C ARG A 57 6.07 11.43 -26.87
N SER A 58 6.04 12.68 -26.39
CA SER A 58 4.82 13.44 -26.17
C SER A 58 4.05 13.50 -27.49
N GLY A 59 3.28 12.46 -27.74
CA GLY A 59 2.31 12.39 -28.80
C GLY A 59 0.93 12.51 -28.18
N ALA A 60 0.42 13.71 -28.11
CA ALA A 60 -1.03 13.91 -28.13
C ALA A 60 -1.52 13.34 -29.47
N GLY A 61 -2.01 12.11 -29.48
CA GLY A 61 -2.56 11.53 -30.68
C GLY A 61 -2.36 10.02 -30.77
N ASP A 62 -2.85 9.29 -29.82
CA ASP A 62 -3.33 7.92 -30.01
C ASP A 62 -4.34 7.63 -28.89
N ALA A 63 -5.56 8.16 -29.08
CA ALA A 63 -6.75 7.61 -28.46
C ALA A 63 -7.05 6.27 -29.13
N VAL A 64 -6.17 5.29 -28.88
CA VAL A 64 -6.40 3.92 -29.25
C VAL A 64 -7.53 3.41 -28.37
N GLU A 65 -8.56 2.85 -29.00
CA GLU A 65 -9.58 1.99 -28.39
C GLU A 65 -8.91 1.07 -27.37
N ARG A 66 -8.94 1.46 -26.09
CA ARG A 66 -8.37 0.63 -25.03
C ARG A 66 -9.46 -0.32 -24.58
N SER A 67 -9.34 -1.56 -25.03
CA SER A 67 -10.11 -2.69 -24.55
C SER A 67 -9.98 -2.84 -23.03
N GLU A 68 -11.03 -3.24 -22.37
CA GLU A 68 -11.02 -3.78 -21.02
C GLU A 68 -9.92 -4.85 -20.97
N GLY A 69 -8.82 -4.60 -20.24
CA GLY A 69 -7.66 -5.52 -20.16
C GLY A 69 -6.29 -4.89 -20.34
N THR A 70 -6.20 -3.59 -20.69
CA THR A 70 -4.88 -2.92 -20.76
C THR A 70 -4.31 -2.70 -19.35
N PRO A 71 -3.07 -3.17 -19.07
CA PRO A 71 -2.47 -3.01 -17.75
C PRO A 71 -2.27 -1.53 -17.41
N PRO A 72 -2.37 -1.14 -16.12
CA PRO A 72 -2.25 0.25 -15.67
C PRO A 72 -0.80 0.74 -15.61
N TRP A 73 0.06 0.20 -16.45
CA TRP A 73 1.45 0.62 -16.66
C TRP A 73 1.80 0.65 -18.14
N THR A 74 2.93 1.27 -18.47
CA THR A 74 3.45 1.30 -19.84
C THR A 74 3.96 -0.09 -20.25
N GLU A 75 4.16 -0.32 -21.53
CA GLU A 75 4.83 -1.53 -21.98
C GLU A 75 6.19 -1.73 -21.28
N PRO A 76 6.45 -2.91 -20.69
CA PRO A 76 7.69 -3.18 -19.99
C PRO A 76 8.90 -3.15 -20.92
N VAL A 77 9.89 -2.35 -20.57
CA VAL A 77 11.16 -2.23 -21.31
C VAL A 77 12.23 -3.05 -20.60
N ARG A 78 12.96 -3.85 -21.36
CA ARG A 78 14.06 -4.63 -20.82
C ARG A 78 15.25 -3.73 -20.51
N VAL A 79 15.69 -3.73 -19.24
CA VAL A 79 16.82 -2.94 -18.73
C VAL A 79 18.11 -3.76 -18.74
N GLU A 80 18.05 -4.98 -18.22
CA GLU A 80 19.15 -5.95 -18.13
C GLU A 80 18.59 -7.36 -18.30
N ARG A 81 19.45 -8.37 -18.36
CA ARG A 81 18.99 -9.77 -18.38
C ARG A 81 18.19 -10.09 -17.12
N GLY A 82 16.95 -10.51 -17.29
CA GLY A 82 16.05 -10.83 -16.17
C GLY A 82 15.36 -9.62 -15.54
N LEU A 83 15.66 -8.37 -15.96
CA LEU A 83 15.05 -7.16 -15.42
C LEU A 83 14.28 -6.38 -16.49
N TRP A 84 13.03 -6.10 -16.23
CA TRP A 84 12.19 -5.19 -17.00
C TRP A 84 11.68 -4.08 -16.11
N ALA A 85 11.47 -2.90 -16.69
CA ALA A 85 10.89 -1.76 -16.01
C ALA A 85 9.69 -1.22 -16.79
N ALA A 86 8.66 -0.80 -16.07
CA ALA A 86 7.50 -0.14 -16.63
C ALA A 86 7.09 1.03 -15.72
N ARG A 87 6.51 2.07 -16.34
CA ARG A 87 6.01 3.23 -15.61
C ARG A 87 4.56 3.01 -15.24
N LEU A 88 4.22 3.22 -13.97
CA LEU A 88 2.84 3.28 -13.52
C LEU A 88 2.12 4.46 -14.19
N ARG A 89 0.98 4.21 -14.78
CA ARG A 89 0.10 5.24 -15.31
C ARG A 89 -0.67 5.83 -14.12
N GLY A 90 -0.35 7.08 -13.78
CA GLY A 90 -0.91 7.75 -12.62
C GLY A 90 -2.21 8.48 -12.93
N ALA A 91 -2.25 9.76 -12.57
CA ALA A 91 -3.41 10.63 -12.76
C ALA A 91 -3.88 10.81 -14.21
N GLU A 92 -3.00 10.57 -15.18
CA GLU A 92 -3.32 10.55 -16.61
C GLU A 92 -4.39 9.49 -16.93
N SER A 93 -4.30 8.31 -16.31
CA SER A 93 -5.29 7.24 -16.44
C SER A 93 -6.66 7.60 -15.85
N ALA A 94 -6.72 8.45 -14.83
CA ALA A 94 -7.98 8.89 -14.25
C ALA A 94 -8.70 9.91 -15.14
N ALA A 95 -7.96 10.84 -15.74
CA ALA A 95 -8.50 11.79 -16.72
C ALA A 95 -9.00 11.06 -17.97
N GLU A 96 -8.20 10.12 -18.49
CA GLU A 96 -8.60 9.25 -19.61
C GLU A 96 -9.85 8.43 -19.27
N SER A 97 -9.94 7.86 -18.07
CA SER A 97 -11.12 7.10 -17.62
C SER A 97 -12.37 7.99 -17.54
N LEU A 98 -12.21 9.25 -17.12
CA LEU A 98 -13.31 10.21 -17.05
C LEU A 98 -13.75 10.63 -18.46
N ALA A 99 -12.82 10.82 -19.39
CA ALA A 99 -13.14 11.12 -20.79
C ALA A 99 -13.96 9.97 -21.43
N VAL A 100 -13.48 8.71 -21.29
CA VAL A 100 -14.22 7.52 -21.75
C VAL A 100 -15.60 7.41 -21.09
N TRP A 101 -15.70 7.77 -19.79
CA TRP A 101 -16.98 7.80 -19.10
C TRP A 101 -17.91 8.87 -19.66
N GLN A 102 -17.40 10.07 -19.94
CA GLN A 102 -18.18 11.13 -20.56
C GLN A 102 -18.71 10.74 -21.94
N GLU A 103 -17.87 10.15 -22.81
CA GLU A 103 -18.28 9.64 -24.11
C GLU A 103 -19.38 8.56 -23.99
N ARG A 104 -19.21 7.61 -23.05
CA ARG A 104 -20.19 6.54 -22.83
C ARG A 104 -21.55 7.02 -22.35
N TYR A 105 -21.59 8.16 -21.65
CA TYR A 105 -22.81 8.73 -21.07
C TYR A 105 -23.17 10.12 -21.64
N GLU A 106 -22.72 10.42 -22.86
CA GLU A 106 -22.95 11.70 -23.54
C GLU A 106 -24.45 12.05 -23.61
N ASP A 107 -25.29 11.12 -24.07
CA ASP A 107 -26.76 11.28 -24.11
C ASP A 107 -27.36 11.60 -22.72
N THR A 108 -26.78 11.00 -21.69
CA THR A 108 -27.25 11.22 -20.30
C THR A 108 -26.83 12.60 -19.78
N LEU A 109 -25.62 13.04 -20.13
CA LEU A 109 -25.11 14.35 -19.79
C LEU A 109 -25.90 15.47 -20.50
N GLU A 110 -26.20 15.28 -21.79
CA GLU A 110 -27.06 16.21 -22.53
C GLU A 110 -28.47 16.31 -21.93
N LEU A 111 -29.08 15.17 -21.56
CA LEU A 111 -30.39 15.13 -20.89
C LEU A 111 -30.40 15.88 -19.55
N LEU A 112 -29.26 15.91 -18.86
CA LEU A 112 -29.06 16.63 -17.61
C LEU A 112 -28.65 18.11 -17.83
N GLY A 113 -28.44 18.53 -19.08
CA GLY A 113 -27.93 19.87 -19.40
C GLY A 113 -26.48 20.07 -18.96
N ALA A 114 -25.72 18.98 -18.78
CA ALA A 114 -24.32 19.02 -18.40
C ALA A 114 -23.43 19.12 -19.65
N THR A 115 -22.46 20.00 -19.64
CA THR A 115 -21.45 20.10 -20.70
C THR A 115 -20.27 19.18 -20.33
N PRO A 116 -19.84 18.27 -21.21
CA PRO A 116 -18.64 17.49 -20.99
C PRO A 116 -17.41 18.38 -20.78
N LEU A 117 -16.53 17.99 -19.86
CA LEU A 117 -15.28 18.69 -19.63
C LEU A 117 -14.26 18.33 -20.71
N ALA A 118 -13.56 19.31 -21.25
CA ALA A 118 -12.44 19.06 -22.15
C ALA A 118 -11.28 18.37 -21.41
N ALA A 119 -10.46 17.61 -22.12
CA ALA A 119 -9.36 16.86 -21.51
C ALA A 119 -8.37 17.78 -20.75
N GLU A 120 -8.19 19.00 -21.24
CA GLU A 120 -7.33 20.03 -20.66
C GLU A 120 -7.91 20.63 -19.36
N GLU A 121 -9.22 20.53 -19.16
CA GLU A 121 -9.91 21.00 -17.96
C GLU A 121 -9.86 19.94 -16.83
N LEU A 122 -9.53 18.69 -17.18
CA LEU A 122 -9.53 17.59 -16.27
C LEU A 122 -8.28 17.63 -15.38
N THR A 123 -8.46 18.01 -14.13
CA THR A 123 -7.44 17.88 -13.10
C THR A 123 -7.58 16.55 -12.38
N PRO A 124 -6.46 15.94 -11.93
CA PRO A 124 -6.52 14.67 -11.19
C PRO A 124 -7.40 14.82 -9.95
N LEU A 125 -8.41 13.95 -9.84
CA LEU A 125 -9.26 13.92 -8.66
C LEU A 125 -8.46 13.45 -7.44
N PRO A 126 -8.73 13.97 -6.24
CA PRO A 126 -8.15 13.44 -5.01
C PRO A 126 -8.43 11.94 -4.88
N GLY A 127 -7.39 11.15 -4.61
CA GLY A 127 -7.49 9.68 -4.52
C GLY A 127 -7.29 8.94 -5.84
N SER A 128 -7.26 9.63 -6.99
CA SER A 128 -7.08 8.97 -8.29
C SER A 128 -5.73 8.26 -8.46
N ARG A 129 -4.67 8.83 -7.87
CA ARG A 129 -3.32 8.21 -7.87
C ARG A 129 -3.30 6.95 -7.02
N GLU A 130 -3.89 7.00 -5.84
CA GLU A 130 -4.00 5.89 -4.92
C GLU A 130 -4.80 4.75 -5.57
N PHE A 131 -5.91 5.09 -6.23
CA PHE A 131 -6.72 4.10 -6.92
C PHE A 131 -6.00 3.48 -8.13
N ALA A 132 -5.28 4.29 -8.93
CA ALA A 132 -4.48 3.80 -10.05
C ALA A 132 -3.38 2.83 -9.57
N LEU A 133 -2.73 3.14 -8.46
CA LEU A 133 -1.73 2.28 -7.82
C LEU A 133 -2.34 0.94 -7.37
N LEU A 134 -3.50 0.99 -6.72
CA LEU A 134 -4.21 -0.22 -6.27
C LEU A 134 -4.65 -1.09 -7.44
N ARG A 135 -5.15 -0.49 -8.52
CA ARG A 135 -5.44 -1.22 -9.76
C ARG A 135 -4.20 -1.87 -10.36
N ALA A 136 -3.04 -1.19 -10.29
CA ALA A 136 -1.80 -1.78 -10.74
C ALA A 136 -1.40 -2.99 -9.89
N LEU A 137 -1.55 -2.90 -8.58
CA LEU A 137 -1.30 -4.04 -7.69
C LEU A 137 -2.26 -5.22 -7.98
N ALA A 138 -3.54 -4.94 -8.22
CA ALA A 138 -4.52 -5.97 -8.60
C ALA A 138 -4.15 -6.64 -9.94
N ALA A 139 -3.87 -5.83 -10.96
CA ALA A 139 -3.52 -6.32 -12.30
C ALA A 139 -2.23 -7.16 -12.33
N LEU A 140 -1.31 -6.98 -11.38
CA LEU A 140 -0.15 -7.85 -11.22
C LEU A 140 -0.54 -9.30 -10.89
N HIS A 141 -1.68 -9.52 -10.25
CA HIS A 141 -2.14 -10.83 -9.79
C HIS A 141 -3.26 -11.43 -10.65
N GLU A 142 -3.76 -10.67 -11.62
CA GLU A 142 -4.72 -11.19 -12.58
C GLU A 142 -4.05 -12.23 -13.50
N PRO A 143 -4.76 -13.32 -13.83
CA PRO A 143 -4.27 -14.30 -14.80
C PRO A 143 -4.04 -13.62 -16.15
N SER A 144 -2.81 -13.66 -16.67
CA SER A 144 -2.53 -13.20 -18.02
C SER A 144 -3.16 -14.14 -19.03
N PRO A 145 -3.89 -13.63 -20.05
CA PRO A 145 -4.38 -14.47 -21.15
C PRO A 145 -3.25 -15.00 -22.05
N GLU A 146 -2.06 -14.40 -21.99
CA GLU A 146 -0.88 -14.84 -22.73
C GLU A 146 0.05 -15.68 -21.84
N PRO A 147 0.65 -16.75 -22.38
CA PRO A 147 1.47 -17.67 -21.60
C PRO A 147 2.82 -17.09 -21.16
N GLU A 148 3.20 -15.87 -21.56
CA GLU A 148 4.51 -15.26 -21.22
C GLU A 148 4.47 -13.71 -21.26
N PRO A 149 5.30 -13.06 -20.42
CA PRO A 149 6.18 -13.62 -19.39
C PRO A 149 5.57 -13.57 -17.99
N ALA A 150 5.41 -14.73 -17.37
CA ALA A 150 5.10 -14.74 -15.94
C ALA A 150 6.32 -14.21 -15.17
N TRP A 151 6.13 -13.13 -14.42
CA TRP A 151 7.14 -12.55 -13.54
C TRP A 151 7.30 -13.41 -12.28
N ASP A 152 8.54 -13.64 -11.86
CA ASP A 152 8.81 -14.33 -10.60
C ASP A 152 8.66 -13.35 -9.42
N VAL A 153 9.08 -12.08 -9.66
CA VAL A 153 9.05 -10.99 -8.68
C VAL A 153 8.58 -9.69 -9.33
N ALA A 154 7.65 -9.00 -8.70
CA ALA A 154 7.32 -7.62 -8.99
C ALA A 154 7.84 -6.72 -7.87
N VAL A 155 8.70 -5.75 -8.19
CA VAL A 155 9.14 -4.71 -7.27
C VAL A 155 8.39 -3.44 -7.61
N VAL A 156 7.66 -2.89 -6.66
CA VAL A 156 6.84 -1.69 -6.86
C VAL A 156 7.43 -0.54 -6.06
N ASP A 157 7.89 0.49 -6.76
CA ASP A 157 8.31 1.75 -6.17
C ASP A 157 7.07 2.53 -5.73
N MET A 158 6.82 2.53 -4.43
CA MET A 158 5.64 3.12 -3.84
C MET A 158 5.85 4.61 -3.55
N PRO A 159 4.80 5.41 -3.50
CA PRO A 159 4.90 6.78 -3.03
C PRO A 159 5.41 6.86 -1.58
N ALA A 160 5.50 8.07 -1.01
CA ALA A 160 5.92 8.24 0.37
C ALA A 160 5.06 7.40 1.32
N ALA A 161 5.65 6.95 2.43
CA ALA A 161 5.02 5.98 3.34
C ALA A 161 3.59 6.36 3.76
N TRP A 162 3.34 7.64 4.02
CA TRP A 162 2.00 8.12 4.38
C TRP A 162 0.98 8.04 3.23
N GLU A 163 1.42 8.23 1.97
CA GLU A 163 0.58 8.07 0.77
C GLU A 163 0.33 6.58 0.49
N THR A 164 1.37 5.76 0.65
CA THR A 164 1.27 4.30 0.57
C THR A 164 0.22 3.76 1.56
N LEU A 165 0.29 4.18 2.82
CA LEU A 165 -0.67 3.78 3.86
C LEU A 165 -2.09 4.23 3.55
N LYS A 166 -2.27 5.44 3.00
CA LYS A 166 -3.58 5.90 2.54
C LYS A 166 -4.11 5.06 1.39
N ALA A 167 -3.26 4.76 0.41
CA ALA A 167 -3.64 3.92 -0.71
C ALA A 167 -4.10 2.54 -0.24
N LEU A 168 -3.31 1.87 0.61
CA LEU A 168 -3.64 0.53 1.13
C LEU A 168 -4.92 0.51 1.98
N ALA A 169 -5.22 1.58 2.72
CA ALA A 169 -6.43 1.70 3.52
C ALA A 169 -7.70 2.06 2.71
N LEU A 170 -7.53 2.60 1.50
CA LEU A 170 -8.63 3.19 0.72
C LEU A 170 -9.74 2.19 0.36
N PRO A 171 -9.46 0.96 -0.14
CA PRO A 171 -10.51 0.02 -0.53
C PRO A 171 -11.42 -0.35 0.63
N GLU A 172 -10.85 -0.73 1.78
CA GLU A 172 -11.61 -1.11 2.99
C GLU A 172 -12.49 0.05 3.48
N GLN A 173 -11.95 1.28 3.48
CA GLN A 173 -12.71 2.46 3.89
C GLN A 173 -13.87 2.75 2.94
N LEU A 174 -13.67 2.66 1.63
CA LEU A 174 -14.70 2.90 0.64
C LEU A 174 -15.80 1.84 0.71
N VAL A 175 -15.47 0.55 0.78
CA VAL A 175 -16.43 -0.54 0.96
C VAL A 175 -17.26 -0.32 2.23
N ARG A 176 -16.60 0.03 3.33
CA ARG A 176 -17.28 0.32 4.60
C ARG A 176 -18.25 1.50 4.49
N TYR A 177 -17.86 2.58 3.78
CA TYR A 177 -18.74 3.72 3.56
C TYR A 177 -19.91 3.35 2.63
N LEU A 178 -19.69 2.61 1.57
CA LEU A 178 -20.75 2.14 0.68
C LEU A 178 -21.78 1.30 1.45
N ARG A 179 -21.33 0.32 2.24
CA ARG A 179 -22.21 -0.52 3.05
C ARG A 179 -23.03 0.27 4.09
N ARG A 180 -22.43 1.32 4.66
CA ARG A 180 -23.16 2.17 5.64
C ARG A 180 -24.12 3.16 5.00
N LEU A 181 -23.73 3.76 3.88
CA LEU A 181 -24.56 4.77 3.19
C LEU A 181 -25.66 4.13 2.35
N LEU A 182 -25.39 2.93 1.79
CA LEU A 182 -26.30 2.19 0.91
C LEU A 182 -26.50 0.76 1.42
N PRO A 183 -27.09 0.58 2.63
CA PRO A 183 -27.27 -0.75 3.18
C PRO A 183 -28.21 -1.58 2.30
N ALA A 184 -27.76 -2.78 1.92
CA ALA A 184 -28.49 -3.71 1.04
C ALA A 184 -29.88 -4.06 1.57
N GLU A 185 -30.05 -4.13 2.89
CA GLU A 185 -31.33 -4.42 3.55
C GLU A 185 -32.41 -3.35 3.30
N ARG A 186 -32.00 -2.10 3.02
CA ARG A 186 -32.91 -1.01 2.68
C ARG A 186 -33.29 -0.97 1.21
N GLN A 187 -32.68 -1.81 0.36
CA GLN A 187 -33.12 -2.01 -1.02
C GLN A 187 -34.57 -2.53 -1.08
N ALA A 188 -34.98 -3.35 -0.12
CA ALA A 188 -36.36 -3.83 0.01
C ALA A 188 -37.33 -2.75 0.52
N ALA A 189 -36.85 -1.75 1.26
CA ALA A 189 -37.67 -0.69 1.81
C ALA A 189 -37.66 0.54 0.86
N ARG A 190 -38.69 0.67 0.05
CA ARG A 190 -38.98 1.73 -0.93
C ARG A 190 -38.93 3.20 -0.42
N GLY A 191 -38.27 3.49 0.71
CA GLY A 191 -38.38 4.74 1.45
C GLY A 191 -37.40 5.87 1.11
N LEU A 192 -36.35 5.66 0.32
CA LEU A 192 -35.35 6.71 0.04
C LEU A 192 -35.60 7.50 -1.26
N ARG A 193 -36.61 7.11 -2.05
CA ARG A 193 -37.00 7.80 -3.30
C ARG A 193 -37.19 9.33 -3.20
N PRO A 194 -37.77 9.90 -2.12
CA PRO A 194 -38.03 11.34 -2.09
C PRO A 194 -36.84 12.21 -1.76
N LEU A 195 -35.81 11.69 -1.06
CA LEU A 195 -34.69 12.50 -0.58
C LEU A 195 -33.60 12.68 -1.64
N LEU A 196 -33.27 11.61 -2.39
CA LEU A 196 -32.28 11.68 -3.47
C LEU A 196 -32.79 12.44 -4.70
N GLY A 197 -34.09 12.30 -5.02
CA GLY A 197 -34.73 13.07 -6.08
C GLY A 197 -34.79 14.59 -5.80
N ARG A 198 -34.80 15.00 -4.53
CA ARG A 198 -34.73 16.43 -4.12
C ARG A 198 -33.33 17.01 -4.16
N LEU A 199 -32.30 16.17 -3.95
CA LEU A 199 -30.90 16.61 -3.95
C LEU A 199 -30.29 16.68 -5.36
N LEU A 200 -30.73 15.82 -6.27
CA LEU A 200 -30.17 15.71 -7.63
C LEU A 200 -31.06 16.32 -8.72
N GLY A 201 -32.25 16.84 -8.37
CA GLY A 201 -33.13 17.53 -9.31
C GLY A 201 -33.70 16.66 -10.46
N ALA A 202 -33.36 15.39 -10.50
CA ALA A 202 -33.82 14.43 -11.54
C ALA A 202 -34.16 13.08 -10.89
N PRO A 203 -35.16 12.34 -11.39
CA PRO A 203 -35.51 11.02 -10.91
C PRO A 203 -34.47 10.00 -11.40
N VAL A 204 -33.32 9.92 -10.72
CA VAL A 204 -32.37 8.83 -10.93
C VAL A 204 -33.06 7.54 -10.45
N PRO A 205 -33.21 6.52 -11.30
CA PRO A 205 -33.78 5.24 -10.90
C PRO A 205 -32.95 4.66 -9.77
N ALA A 206 -33.52 4.55 -8.57
CA ALA A 206 -32.80 4.06 -7.39
C ALA A 206 -32.09 2.71 -7.63
N GLY A 207 -32.65 1.85 -8.49
CA GLY A 207 -32.01 0.59 -8.89
C GLY A 207 -30.63 0.76 -9.51
N ARG A 208 -30.42 1.74 -10.39
CA ARG A 208 -29.13 1.97 -11.05
C ARG A 208 -28.03 2.44 -10.06
N VAL A 209 -28.41 3.22 -9.05
CA VAL A 209 -27.44 3.65 -8.00
C VAL A 209 -26.96 2.46 -7.18
N TYR A 210 -27.86 1.56 -6.81
CA TYR A 210 -27.51 0.35 -6.06
C TYR A 210 -26.71 -0.66 -6.90
N GLU A 211 -27.07 -0.83 -8.19
CA GLU A 211 -26.28 -1.66 -9.12
C GLU A 211 -24.87 -1.10 -9.34
N ALA A 212 -24.75 0.22 -9.46
CA ALA A 212 -23.45 0.86 -9.55
C ALA A 212 -22.66 0.66 -8.24
N ALA A 213 -23.28 0.86 -7.08
CA ALA A 213 -22.63 0.66 -5.78
C ALA A 213 -22.17 -0.79 -5.58
N ALA A 214 -22.99 -1.78 -5.96
CA ALA A 214 -22.63 -3.20 -5.88
C ALA A 214 -21.42 -3.53 -6.77
N ARG A 215 -21.39 -3.02 -8.01
CA ARG A 215 -20.23 -3.19 -8.90
C ARG A 215 -18.97 -2.53 -8.35
N TRP A 216 -19.09 -1.33 -7.77
CA TRP A 216 -17.98 -0.66 -7.11
C TRP A 216 -17.48 -1.44 -5.89
N GLU A 217 -18.38 -1.98 -5.09
CA GLU A 217 -18.04 -2.83 -3.94
C GLU A 217 -17.27 -4.07 -4.39
N GLU A 218 -17.74 -4.77 -5.44
CA GLU A 218 -17.06 -5.94 -6.00
C GLU A 218 -15.65 -5.59 -6.53
N GLN A 219 -15.51 -4.48 -7.27
CA GLN A 219 -14.21 -4.02 -7.76
C GLN A 219 -13.25 -3.66 -6.62
N LEU A 220 -13.72 -2.98 -5.58
CA LEU A 220 -12.91 -2.62 -4.42
C LEU A 220 -12.51 -3.85 -3.60
N GLU A 221 -13.39 -4.84 -3.47
CA GLU A 221 -13.07 -6.11 -2.82
C GLU A 221 -12.02 -6.88 -3.63
N THR A 222 -12.13 -6.96 -4.95
CA THR A 222 -11.13 -7.58 -5.82
C THR A 222 -9.76 -6.92 -5.64
N VAL A 223 -9.71 -5.59 -5.62
CA VAL A 223 -8.48 -4.83 -5.39
C VAL A 223 -7.91 -5.09 -3.98
N ARG A 224 -8.78 -5.16 -2.96
CA ARG A 224 -8.38 -5.46 -1.58
C ARG A 224 -7.82 -6.89 -1.47
N GLU A 225 -8.53 -7.86 -2.01
CA GLU A 225 -8.11 -9.26 -2.01
C GLU A 225 -6.77 -9.45 -2.76
N ALA A 226 -6.60 -8.78 -3.88
CA ALA A 226 -5.34 -8.82 -4.61
C ALA A 226 -4.18 -8.19 -3.82
N ALA A 227 -4.42 -7.09 -3.12
CA ALA A 227 -3.42 -6.47 -2.25
C ALA A 227 -3.07 -7.34 -1.04
N GLU A 228 -4.04 -8.06 -0.47
CA GLU A 228 -3.86 -9.00 0.64
C GLU A 228 -3.27 -10.35 0.16
N ALA A 229 -3.80 -10.93 -0.92
CA ALA A 229 -3.34 -12.20 -1.49
C ALA A 229 -1.92 -12.10 -2.07
N ALA A 230 -1.52 -10.92 -2.49
CA ALA A 230 -0.16 -10.65 -2.92
C ALA A 230 0.89 -11.01 -1.86
N GLY A 231 0.47 -11.25 -0.62
CA GLY A 231 1.41 -11.36 0.50
C GLY A 231 2.36 -10.18 0.45
N ALA A 232 1.84 -8.98 0.11
CA ALA A 232 2.64 -7.82 -0.21
C ALA A 232 3.58 -7.52 0.95
N ARG A 233 4.85 -7.82 0.70
CA ARG A 233 5.90 -7.52 1.66
C ARG A 233 6.37 -6.10 1.42
N VAL A 234 6.69 -5.42 2.50
CA VAL A 234 7.13 -4.04 2.44
C VAL A 234 8.60 -3.97 2.81
N ARG A 235 9.38 -3.30 1.96
CA ARG A 235 10.74 -2.88 2.23
C ARG A 235 10.71 -1.40 2.58
N LEU A 236 11.11 -1.07 3.79
CA LEU A 236 11.13 0.31 4.25
C LEU A 236 12.51 0.92 4.04
N VAL A 237 12.54 2.09 3.43
CA VAL A 237 13.76 2.90 3.31
C VAL A 237 13.82 3.83 4.52
N LEU A 238 14.94 3.78 5.24
CA LEU A 238 15.23 4.62 6.39
C LEU A 238 16.21 5.73 5.99
N GLU A 239 15.84 6.97 6.23
CA GLU A 239 16.80 8.06 6.31
C GLU A 239 17.51 7.98 7.67
N PRO A 240 18.85 7.89 7.73
CA PRO A 240 19.59 7.65 8.97
C PRO A 240 19.67 8.91 9.85
N THR A 241 18.52 9.36 10.32
CA THR A 241 18.35 10.52 11.23
C THR A 241 17.45 10.15 12.40
N PRO A 242 17.55 10.83 13.56
CA PRO A 242 16.63 10.59 14.67
C PRO A 242 15.15 10.78 14.30
N ARG A 243 14.86 11.70 13.37
CA ARG A 243 13.51 11.88 12.82
C ARG A 243 13.10 10.68 11.97
N GLY A 244 14.00 10.19 11.10
CA GLY A 244 13.75 9.02 10.25
C GLY A 244 13.44 7.77 11.06
N VAL A 245 14.11 7.54 12.19
CA VAL A 245 13.81 6.41 13.09
C VAL A 245 12.41 6.55 13.71
N ARG A 246 12.02 7.75 14.15
CA ARG A 246 10.65 7.96 14.66
C ARG A 246 9.60 7.72 13.59
N GLU A 247 9.83 8.17 12.36
CA GLU A 247 8.95 7.94 11.22
C GLU A 247 8.90 6.45 10.85
N LEU A 248 10.04 5.74 10.88
CA LEU A 248 10.12 4.30 10.69
C LEU A 248 9.23 3.55 11.68
N ARG A 249 9.31 3.86 12.98
CA ARG A 249 8.47 3.22 14.01
C ARG A 249 6.99 3.42 13.73
N ARG A 250 6.59 4.66 13.43
CA ARG A 250 5.20 5.01 13.09
C ARG A 250 4.71 4.27 11.84
N THR A 251 5.54 4.24 10.80
CA THR A 251 5.21 3.55 9.55
C THR A 251 5.07 2.05 9.75
N ARG A 252 5.97 1.43 10.53
CA ARG A 252 5.88 -0.01 10.86
C ARG A 252 4.59 -0.34 11.61
N ALA A 253 4.24 0.47 12.60
CA ALA A 253 3.00 0.33 13.34
C ALA A 253 1.77 0.44 12.45
N ALA A 254 1.74 1.43 11.56
CA ALA A 254 0.65 1.64 10.63
C ALA A 254 0.53 0.51 9.58
N LEU A 255 1.67 0.01 9.07
CA LEU A 255 1.70 -1.15 8.16
C LEU A 255 1.19 -2.41 8.85
N ALA A 256 1.63 -2.67 10.08
CA ALA A 256 1.15 -3.79 10.87
C ALA A 256 -0.37 -3.70 11.12
N LEU A 257 -0.88 -2.51 11.43
CA LEU A 257 -2.32 -2.27 11.55
C LEU A 257 -3.05 -2.58 10.22
N GLN A 258 -2.43 -2.36 9.06
CA GLN A 258 -2.97 -2.71 7.75
C GLN A 258 -2.74 -4.18 7.34
N GLY A 259 -2.11 -4.99 8.19
CA GLY A 259 -1.79 -6.38 7.87
C GLY A 259 -0.61 -6.56 6.91
N CYS A 260 0.20 -5.50 6.71
CA CYS A 260 1.36 -5.53 5.82
C CYS A 260 2.64 -5.89 6.58
N ALA A 261 3.32 -6.96 6.15
CA ALA A 261 4.58 -7.39 6.75
C ALA A 261 5.77 -6.60 6.22
N VAL A 262 6.60 -6.06 7.12
CA VAL A 262 7.88 -5.45 6.76
C VAL A 262 8.95 -6.55 6.68
N GLU A 263 9.44 -6.84 5.46
CA GLU A 263 10.47 -7.87 5.26
C GLU A 263 11.88 -7.37 5.61
N ALA A 264 12.16 -6.11 5.28
CA ALA A 264 13.46 -5.51 5.50
C ALA A 264 13.37 -3.98 5.68
N VAL A 265 14.33 -3.44 6.40
CA VAL A 265 14.59 -2.00 6.49
C VAL A 265 15.97 -1.71 5.89
N VAL A 266 16.03 -0.72 5.02
CA VAL A 266 17.23 -0.29 4.30
C VAL A 266 17.60 1.10 4.77
N ALA A 267 18.65 1.25 5.57
CA ALA A 267 19.24 2.55 5.89
C ALA A 267 20.04 3.03 4.68
N ASN A 268 19.52 4.04 3.98
CA ASN A 268 20.10 4.53 2.73
C ASN A 268 20.93 5.81 2.95
N ARG A 269 21.89 6.04 2.08
CA ARG A 269 22.76 7.23 2.08
C ARG A 269 23.54 7.41 3.38
N VAL A 270 24.04 6.31 3.95
CA VAL A 270 24.89 6.37 5.14
C VAL A 270 26.26 6.88 4.75
N LEU A 271 26.70 7.94 5.37
CA LEU A 271 27.98 8.58 5.11
C LEU A 271 29.13 7.65 5.54
N PRO A 272 30.20 7.53 4.76
CA PRO A 272 31.40 6.81 5.19
C PRO A 272 32.06 7.52 6.39
N GLY A 273 32.57 6.74 7.33
CA GLY A 273 33.34 7.26 8.46
C GLY A 273 34.80 7.57 8.12
N GLY A 274 35.54 8.12 9.11
CA GLY A 274 36.99 8.27 9.03
C GLY A 274 37.46 9.55 8.33
N SER A 275 36.62 10.57 8.20
CA SER A 275 37.03 11.88 7.68
C SER A 275 37.77 12.70 8.74
N GLU A 276 38.79 13.45 8.32
CA GLU A 276 39.48 14.43 9.16
C GLU A 276 38.71 15.75 9.32
N ASP A 277 37.73 16.00 8.48
CA ASP A 277 36.83 17.15 8.60
C ASP A 277 35.88 16.98 9.78
N ALA A 278 36.00 17.87 10.79
CA ALA A 278 35.27 17.75 12.05
C ALA A 278 33.76 17.86 11.89
N TRP A 279 33.26 18.68 10.94
CA TRP A 279 31.83 18.81 10.69
C TRP A 279 31.27 17.53 10.05
N TYR A 280 31.96 17.03 9.03
CA TYR A 280 31.61 15.79 8.37
C TYR A 280 31.65 14.59 9.32
N ALA A 281 32.71 14.48 10.12
CA ALA A 281 32.87 13.41 11.11
C ALA A 281 31.69 13.42 12.11
N THR A 282 31.31 14.58 12.63
CA THR A 282 30.17 14.71 13.54
C THR A 282 28.86 14.21 12.90
N LEU A 283 28.62 14.54 11.63
CA LEU A 283 27.44 14.12 10.89
C LEU A 283 27.43 12.61 10.64
N ALA A 284 28.58 12.05 10.22
CA ALA A 284 28.74 10.63 9.99
C ALA A 284 28.57 9.81 11.28
N ASP A 285 29.17 10.26 12.37
CA ASP A 285 29.06 9.60 13.69
C ASP A 285 27.62 9.57 14.20
N GLU A 286 26.89 10.68 14.05
CA GLU A 286 25.47 10.72 14.40
C GLU A 286 24.65 9.73 13.57
N GLN A 287 24.88 9.66 12.25
CA GLN A 287 24.22 8.68 11.39
C GLN A 287 24.56 7.24 11.81
N HIS A 288 25.82 6.93 12.07
CA HIS A 288 26.26 5.60 12.49
C HIS A 288 25.64 5.21 13.84
N ARG A 289 25.52 6.14 14.77
CA ARG A 289 24.84 5.92 16.05
C ARG A 289 23.37 5.55 15.82
N VAL A 290 22.66 6.34 15.00
CA VAL A 290 21.25 6.12 14.65
C VAL A 290 21.05 4.77 13.96
N VAL A 291 21.92 4.43 12.99
CA VAL A 291 21.89 3.14 12.28
C VAL A 291 22.10 1.97 13.24
N LYS A 292 23.05 2.09 14.17
CA LYS A 292 23.33 1.05 15.18
C LYS A 292 22.13 0.81 16.10
N GLU A 293 21.48 1.88 16.58
CA GLU A 293 20.29 1.80 17.44
C GLU A 293 19.11 1.18 16.68
N ALA A 294 18.83 1.65 15.46
CA ALA A 294 17.77 1.10 14.61
C ALA A 294 17.98 -0.38 14.29
N ASN A 295 19.23 -0.78 13.97
CA ASN A 295 19.56 -2.18 13.70
C ASN A 295 19.33 -3.07 14.93
N ALA A 296 19.71 -2.63 16.12
CA ALA A 296 19.50 -3.40 17.34
C ALA A 296 17.99 -3.61 17.62
N GLU A 297 17.19 -2.56 17.48
CA GLU A 297 15.73 -2.63 17.65
C GLU A 297 15.07 -3.58 16.64
N LEU A 298 15.45 -3.46 15.36
CA LEU A 298 14.85 -4.24 14.27
C LEU A 298 15.24 -5.73 14.36
N ARG A 299 16.48 -6.04 14.73
CA ARG A 299 16.91 -7.43 14.95
C ARG A 299 16.16 -8.08 16.11
N ALA A 300 15.93 -7.34 17.20
CA ALA A 300 15.12 -7.84 18.31
C ALA A 300 13.67 -8.15 17.87
N ALA A 301 13.16 -7.41 16.89
CA ALA A 301 11.85 -7.64 16.29
C ALA A 301 11.86 -8.65 15.10
N GLY A 302 12.99 -9.32 14.83
CA GLY A 302 13.12 -10.32 13.75
C GLY A 302 13.14 -9.76 12.34
N ALA A 303 13.22 -8.44 12.14
CA ALA A 303 13.25 -7.81 10.83
C ALA A 303 14.67 -7.76 10.24
N ALA A 304 14.80 -7.98 8.94
CA ALA A 304 16.07 -7.81 8.24
C ALA A 304 16.46 -6.32 8.18
N PHE A 305 17.75 -6.04 8.33
CA PHE A 305 18.28 -4.68 8.25
C PHE A 305 19.55 -4.66 7.40
N CYS A 306 19.63 -3.70 6.47
CA CYS A 306 20.85 -3.47 5.69
C CYS A 306 21.17 -1.97 5.59
N VAL A 307 22.41 -1.69 5.24
CA VAL A 307 22.98 -0.35 5.13
C VAL A 307 23.48 -0.13 3.72
N LEU A 308 23.05 0.95 3.09
CA LEU A 308 23.57 1.39 1.80
C LEU A 308 24.41 2.66 1.97
N PRO A 309 25.63 2.68 1.42
CA PRO A 309 26.50 3.84 1.54
C PRO A 309 25.98 5.01 0.68
N HIS A 310 26.33 6.21 1.09
CA HIS A 310 26.20 7.39 0.24
C HIS A 310 27.28 7.35 -0.82
N LEU A 311 26.89 7.26 -2.10
CA LEU A 311 27.83 7.15 -3.22
C LEU A 311 28.45 8.49 -3.65
N GLY A 312 28.05 9.60 -3.02
CA GLY A 312 28.40 10.96 -3.47
C GLY A 312 27.42 11.44 -4.53
N PRO A 313 27.66 11.18 -5.81
CA PRO A 313 26.72 11.50 -6.87
C PRO A 313 25.51 10.55 -6.85
N GLU A 314 24.43 10.97 -7.49
CA GLU A 314 23.26 10.13 -7.72
C GLU A 314 23.65 8.94 -8.63
N PRO A 315 23.32 7.69 -8.25
CA PRO A 315 23.64 6.53 -9.06
C PRO A 315 22.88 6.59 -10.39
N GLN A 316 23.60 6.40 -11.49
CA GLN A 316 23.02 6.34 -12.83
C GLN A 316 23.46 5.06 -13.55
N GLY A 317 22.47 4.36 -14.09
CA GLY A 317 22.67 3.13 -14.83
C GLY A 317 22.94 1.89 -13.96
N PRO A 318 22.91 0.71 -14.60
CA PRO A 318 23.02 -0.58 -13.89
C PRO A 318 24.36 -0.77 -13.18
N VAL A 319 25.44 -0.15 -13.68
CA VAL A 319 26.79 -0.27 -13.09
C VAL A 319 26.85 0.42 -11.73
N ALA A 320 26.33 1.65 -11.62
CA ALA A 320 26.30 2.37 -10.35
C ALA A 320 25.33 1.72 -9.35
N LEU A 321 24.21 1.19 -9.84
CA LEU A 321 23.25 0.45 -9.02
C LEU A 321 23.79 -0.90 -8.54
N ALA A 322 24.75 -1.52 -9.26
CA ALA A 322 25.29 -2.83 -8.91
C ALA A 322 25.87 -2.88 -7.51
N ALA A 323 26.65 -1.84 -7.14
CA ALA A 323 27.23 -1.77 -5.80
C ALA A 323 26.19 -1.73 -4.69
N LEU A 324 25.05 -1.06 -4.92
CA LEU A 324 23.93 -1.03 -4.00
C LEU A 324 23.17 -2.38 -4.01
N ALA A 325 23.00 -2.97 -5.19
CA ALA A 325 22.30 -4.25 -5.37
C ALA A 325 22.97 -5.41 -4.61
N GLU A 326 24.30 -5.42 -4.52
CA GLU A 326 25.04 -6.42 -3.73
C GLU A 326 24.76 -6.32 -2.23
N SER A 327 24.46 -5.14 -1.75
CA SER A 327 24.22 -4.86 -0.31
C SER A 327 22.76 -5.05 0.11
N VAL A 328 21.79 -4.96 -0.81
CA VAL A 328 20.38 -5.17 -0.47
C VAL A 328 20.06 -6.67 -0.35
N PRO A 329 19.27 -7.07 0.64
CA PRO A 329 18.83 -8.47 0.74
C PRO A 329 17.95 -8.84 -0.47
N PRO A 330 18.05 -10.10 -0.95
CA PRO A 330 17.18 -10.57 -2.04
C PRO A 330 15.71 -10.51 -1.59
N PRO A 331 14.76 -10.26 -2.51
CA PRO A 331 13.34 -10.32 -2.22
C PRO A 331 12.93 -11.71 -1.73
N GLY A 332 12.12 -11.77 -0.68
CA GLY A 332 11.62 -13.03 -0.15
C GLY A 332 12.50 -13.68 0.91
N GLY A 333 13.38 -12.89 1.58
CA GLY A 333 14.01 -13.29 2.82
C GLY A 333 12.98 -13.82 3.83
N ARG A 334 13.45 -14.60 4.82
CA ARG A 334 12.58 -15.22 5.85
C ARG A 334 11.61 -14.19 6.42
N PRO A 335 10.29 -14.44 6.41
CA PRO A 335 9.35 -13.55 7.07
C PRO A 335 9.71 -13.40 8.54
N PRO A 336 9.49 -12.23 9.15
CA PRO A 336 9.40 -12.16 10.60
C PRO A 336 8.40 -13.22 11.07
N ALA A 337 8.60 -13.79 12.25
CA ALA A 337 7.95 -15.01 12.74
C ALA A 337 6.41 -15.01 12.76
N ALA A 338 5.77 -13.87 12.52
CA ALA A 338 4.34 -13.78 12.27
C ALA A 338 4.09 -13.69 10.76
N ASP A 339 3.52 -14.75 10.20
CA ASP A 339 2.91 -14.70 8.87
C ASP A 339 1.74 -13.69 8.95
N PRO A 340 1.60 -12.71 8.05
CA PRO A 340 0.46 -11.79 8.05
C PRO A 340 -0.78 -12.48 7.45
N GLY A 341 -1.17 -13.61 8.04
CA GLY A 341 -2.55 -14.05 8.09
C GLY A 341 -3.37 -12.98 8.80
N ASP A 342 -4.56 -13.23 9.20
CA ASP A 342 -5.34 -12.26 10.00
C ASP A 342 -4.39 -11.61 11.04
N PRO A 343 -4.16 -10.27 10.99
CA PRO A 343 -3.20 -9.62 11.86
C PRO A 343 -3.53 -9.81 13.34
N ALA A 344 -4.70 -10.38 13.64
CA ALA A 344 -5.19 -10.56 14.98
C ALA A 344 -5.43 -12.04 15.29
N GLU A 345 -4.87 -12.49 16.38
CA GLU A 345 -5.12 -13.80 16.96
C GLU A 345 -6.12 -13.72 18.11
N VAL A 346 -6.95 -14.75 18.26
CA VAL A 346 -7.88 -14.88 19.39
C VAL A 346 -7.51 -16.12 20.19
N ASP A 347 -7.03 -15.91 21.41
CA ASP A 347 -6.78 -17.00 22.34
C ASP A 347 -8.05 -17.27 23.17
N ASP A 348 -8.45 -18.50 23.24
CA ASP A 348 -9.56 -18.94 24.10
C ASP A 348 -9.03 -19.26 25.50
N LEU A 349 -9.27 -18.33 26.43
CA LEU A 349 -8.95 -18.48 27.85
C LEU A 349 -10.25 -18.57 28.69
N LEU A 350 -11.37 -18.99 28.08
CA LEU A 350 -12.66 -19.07 28.78
C LEU A 350 -12.64 -20.03 29.95
N ALA A 351 -11.96 -21.18 29.79
CA ALA A 351 -11.90 -22.21 30.84
C ALA A 351 -11.09 -21.77 32.06
N ASP A 352 -10.00 -21.02 31.84
CA ASP A 352 -9.04 -20.67 32.89
C ASP A 352 -9.30 -19.28 33.49
N GLU A 353 -9.59 -18.30 32.63
CA GLU A 353 -9.72 -16.89 33.04
C GLU A 353 -11.12 -16.29 32.74
N GLY A 354 -11.99 -17.03 32.09
CA GLY A 354 -13.34 -16.53 31.70
C GLY A 354 -13.31 -15.45 30.61
N VAL A 355 -12.24 -15.38 29.82
CA VAL A 355 -12.06 -14.34 28.79
C VAL A 355 -11.60 -14.92 27.47
N LEU A 356 -11.86 -14.20 26.38
CA LEU A 356 -11.20 -14.34 25.09
C LEU A 356 -10.18 -13.22 24.96
N LEU A 357 -8.94 -13.56 24.61
CA LEU A 357 -7.86 -12.59 24.43
C LEU A 357 -7.62 -12.36 22.94
N TYR A 358 -7.89 -11.13 22.50
CA TYR A 358 -7.58 -10.69 21.14
C TYR A 358 -6.22 -10.00 21.12
N ARG A 359 -5.27 -10.53 20.34
CA ARG A 359 -3.92 -10.02 20.19
C ARG A 359 -3.73 -9.44 18.80
N LEU A 360 -3.18 -8.22 18.73
CA LEU A 360 -2.86 -7.54 17.49
C LEU A 360 -1.42 -7.00 17.57
N PRO A 361 -0.48 -7.49 16.74
CA PRO A 361 0.87 -6.96 16.67
C PRO A 361 0.88 -5.50 16.21
N LEU A 362 1.48 -4.62 17.00
CA LEU A 362 1.63 -3.18 16.71
C LEU A 362 3.06 -2.72 17.04
N PRO A 363 4.08 -3.17 16.28
CA PRO A 363 5.47 -2.88 16.57
C PRO A 363 5.76 -1.38 16.48
N GLY A 364 6.38 -0.83 17.52
CA GLY A 364 6.78 0.58 17.58
C GLY A 364 5.68 1.56 17.99
N VAL A 365 4.50 1.08 18.39
CA VAL A 365 3.43 1.93 18.95
C VAL A 365 3.73 2.26 20.40
N GLU A 366 3.57 3.53 20.75
CA GLU A 366 3.57 3.99 22.14
C GLU A 366 2.13 4.08 22.67
N ARG A 367 1.94 3.90 23.98
CA ARG A 367 0.61 3.94 24.60
C ARG A 367 -0.16 5.24 24.31
N GLY A 368 0.56 6.37 24.22
CA GLY A 368 -0.03 7.67 23.92
C GLY A 368 -0.56 7.81 22.49
N ASP A 369 -0.06 6.99 21.57
CA ASP A 369 -0.41 7.03 20.14
C ASP A 369 -1.50 6.01 19.79
N LEU A 370 -2.05 5.30 20.80
CA LEU A 370 -3.06 4.27 20.60
C LEU A 370 -4.44 4.72 21.11
N THR A 371 -5.44 4.60 20.23
CA THR A 371 -6.85 4.80 20.61
C THR A 371 -7.66 3.60 20.13
N LEU A 372 -8.50 3.09 21.01
CA LEU A 372 -9.40 1.95 20.76
C LEU A 372 -10.85 2.34 21.04
N VAL A 373 -11.74 2.10 20.07
CA VAL A 373 -13.18 2.32 20.23
C VAL A 373 -13.94 1.15 19.60
N ARG A 374 -14.84 0.51 20.34
CA ARG A 374 -15.79 -0.46 19.77
C ARG A 374 -17.03 0.26 19.24
N ARG A 375 -17.46 -0.11 18.04
CA ARG A 375 -18.71 0.35 17.40
C ARG A 375 -19.47 -0.85 16.82
N GLY A 376 -20.43 -1.36 17.56
CA GLY A 376 -21.15 -2.58 17.19
C GLY A 376 -20.18 -3.76 17.06
N ASP A 377 -20.11 -4.33 15.86
CA ASP A 377 -19.26 -5.48 15.53
C ASP A 377 -17.88 -5.10 14.97
N GLU A 378 -17.45 -3.85 15.16
CA GLU A 378 -16.16 -3.36 14.70
C GLU A 378 -15.32 -2.77 15.83
N LEU A 379 -13.99 -2.98 15.75
CA LEU A 379 -12.99 -2.26 16.51
C LEU A 379 -12.39 -1.16 15.66
N LEU A 380 -12.52 0.08 16.10
CA LEU A 380 -11.84 1.23 15.51
C LEU A 380 -10.54 1.43 16.27
N ILE A 381 -9.42 1.08 15.64
CA ILE A 381 -8.09 1.22 16.20
C ILE A 381 -7.40 2.37 15.51
N THR A 382 -6.86 3.30 16.28
CA THR A 382 -5.94 4.33 15.77
C THR A 382 -4.57 4.08 16.38
N ALA A 383 -3.56 3.88 15.55
CA ALA A 383 -2.18 3.68 15.96
C ALA A 383 -1.26 4.58 15.14
N ALA A 384 -0.38 5.33 15.81
CA ALA A 384 0.56 6.26 15.19
C ALA A 384 -0.09 7.24 14.17
N GLY A 385 -1.33 7.67 14.44
CA GLY A 385 -2.11 8.58 13.58
C GLY A 385 -2.90 7.90 12.45
N HIS A 386 -2.75 6.60 12.26
CA HIS A 386 -3.50 5.82 11.26
C HIS A 386 -4.66 5.06 11.90
N ARG A 387 -5.82 5.07 11.23
CA ARG A 387 -7.03 4.41 11.71
C ARG A 387 -7.43 3.27 10.81
N ARG A 388 -7.76 2.13 11.43
CA ARG A 388 -8.40 0.99 10.78
C ARG A 388 -9.63 0.54 11.56
N ALA A 389 -10.64 0.04 10.84
CA ALA A 389 -11.82 -0.58 11.41
C ALA A 389 -11.72 -2.09 11.19
N LEU A 390 -11.46 -2.84 12.23
CA LEU A 390 -11.36 -4.30 12.17
C LEU A 390 -12.70 -4.93 12.53
N PRO A 391 -13.26 -5.82 11.69
CA PRO A 391 -14.45 -6.57 12.04
C PRO A 391 -14.15 -7.54 13.19
N LEU A 392 -15.02 -7.60 14.19
CA LEU A 392 -14.87 -8.57 15.26
C LEU A 392 -15.22 -9.98 14.78
N PRO A 393 -14.38 -10.98 15.08
CA PRO A 393 -14.74 -12.39 14.96
C PRO A 393 -16.08 -12.71 15.63
N ALA A 394 -16.80 -13.68 15.11
CA ALA A 394 -18.17 -13.99 15.56
C ALA A 394 -18.29 -14.23 17.08
N ALA A 395 -17.30 -14.89 17.67
CA ALA A 395 -17.24 -15.12 19.12
C ALA A 395 -17.18 -13.80 19.90
N LEU A 396 -16.34 -12.86 19.47
CA LEU A 396 -16.11 -11.60 20.17
C LEU A 396 -17.28 -10.61 20.05
N ARG A 397 -18.15 -10.78 19.06
CA ARG A 397 -19.37 -9.94 18.92
C ARG A 397 -20.32 -10.09 20.11
N ARG A 398 -20.31 -11.27 20.75
CA ARG A 398 -21.13 -11.62 21.92
C ARG A 398 -20.42 -11.36 23.25
N CYS A 399 -19.33 -10.61 23.25
CA CYS A 399 -18.55 -10.29 24.43
C CYS A 399 -18.47 -8.79 24.64
N THR A 400 -18.14 -8.37 25.84
CA THR A 400 -17.83 -6.98 26.21
C THR A 400 -16.33 -6.82 26.42
N ILE A 401 -15.77 -5.64 26.08
CA ILE A 401 -14.35 -5.33 26.35
C ILE A 401 -14.21 -4.97 27.83
N THR A 402 -13.40 -5.73 28.56
CA THR A 402 -13.14 -5.48 29.98
C THR A 402 -11.79 -4.80 30.20
N ARG A 403 -10.81 -5.07 29.37
CA ARG A 403 -9.49 -4.46 29.47
C ARG A 403 -8.80 -4.40 28.10
N ALA A 404 -8.05 -3.34 27.87
CA ALA A 404 -7.12 -3.24 26.74
C ALA A 404 -5.78 -2.68 27.21
N GLY A 405 -4.68 -3.15 26.64
CA GLY A 405 -3.34 -2.70 26.99
C GLY A 405 -2.30 -3.11 25.93
N LEU A 406 -1.21 -2.36 25.89
CA LEU A 406 -0.08 -2.66 25.02
C LEU A 406 0.97 -3.44 25.84
N HIS A 407 1.34 -4.63 25.38
CA HIS A 407 2.33 -5.53 25.95
C HIS A 407 3.32 -5.94 24.87
N GLU A 408 4.61 -5.72 25.07
CA GLU A 408 5.69 -6.17 24.17
C GLU A 408 5.42 -5.95 22.66
N ALA A 409 4.95 -4.74 22.32
CA ALA A 409 4.57 -4.37 20.96
C ALA A 409 3.31 -5.07 20.40
N GLU A 410 2.47 -5.66 21.25
CA GLU A 410 1.17 -6.21 20.90
C GLU A 410 0.05 -5.50 21.67
N LEU A 411 -1.05 -5.21 20.99
CA LEU A 411 -2.29 -4.77 21.62
C LEU A 411 -3.07 -6.00 22.09
N HIS A 412 -3.20 -6.15 23.40
CA HIS A 412 -4.01 -7.17 24.04
C HIS A 412 -5.35 -6.59 24.45
N ILE A 413 -6.45 -7.19 23.97
CA ILE A 413 -7.82 -6.79 24.33
C ILE A 413 -8.52 -8.00 24.92
N ARG A 414 -8.95 -7.88 26.18
CA ARG A 414 -9.70 -8.92 26.90
C ARG A 414 -11.20 -8.72 26.71
N PHE A 415 -11.85 -9.75 26.25
CA PHE A 415 -13.27 -9.83 26.03
C PHE A 415 -13.89 -10.82 27.01
N THR A 416 -14.92 -10.38 27.73
CA THR A 416 -15.70 -11.26 28.61
C THR A 416 -17.05 -11.54 27.96
N PRO A 417 -17.53 -12.79 27.97
CA PRO A 417 -18.88 -13.12 27.50
C PRO A 417 -19.95 -12.22 28.09
N ASP A 418 -20.82 -11.69 27.24
CA ASP A 418 -21.98 -10.91 27.69
C ASP A 418 -23.07 -11.87 28.16
N PRO A 419 -23.47 -11.85 29.44
CA PRO A 419 -24.48 -12.79 29.98
C PRO A 419 -25.83 -12.76 29.27
N GLU A 420 -26.15 -11.62 28.62
CA GLU A 420 -27.44 -11.47 27.91
C GLU A 420 -27.44 -12.09 26.52
N VAL A 421 -26.25 -12.26 25.90
CA VAL A 421 -26.13 -12.67 24.51
C VAL A 421 -25.32 -13.96 24.33
N TRP A 422 -24.52 -14.34 25.34
CA TRP A 422 -23.71 -15.54 25.29
C TRP A 422 -24.55 -16.81 25.43
N PRO A 423 -24.37 -17.84 24.58
CA PRO A 423 -25.11 -19.09 24.69
C PRO A 423 -24.84 -19.76 26.05
N HIS A 424 -25.88 -20.01 26.81
CA HIS A 424 -25.75 -20.83 28.01
C HIS A 424 -25.54 -22.29 27.60
N PRO A 425 -24.62 -23.03 28.22
CA PRO A 425 -24.54 -24.47 28.01
C PRO A 425 -25.86 -25.08 28.48
N THR A 426 -26.55 -25.77 27.56
CA THR A 426 -27.79 -26.55 27.85
C THR A 426 -27.42 -27.83 28.55
#